data_7c43be3da3fb76def160a347eed43ac2
#
_entry.id   7c43be3da3fb76def160a347eed43ac2
#
_cell.length_a   1.000
_cell.length_b   1.000
_cell.length_c   1.000
_cell.angle_alpha   90.00
_cell.angle_beta   90.00
_cell.angle_gamma   90.00
#
_symmetry.space_group_name_H-M   'P 1'
#
loop_
_entity.id
_entity.type
_entity.pdbx_description
1 polymer ?
#
loop_
_entity_poly.entity_id
_entity_poly.type
_entity_poly.pdbx_seq_one_letter_code
_entity_poly.pdbx_strand_id
1 'polypeptide(L)'
;IPKKISQIKDKLAYLENSIGGPEYIRIQKELYKETNFLEKKITLLHAEAINETLKDFKENLDFIGFHGHTIQHLPNRKYTRQLGDGNLLSNITKRTVVYDFRQNDIENGGEGAPLTPIFHKLLVEKFKTEIPIVVLNIGGIANVTIIDKKESITTGQDIGPGNCLIDQWMKKNSNKS
;
A
#
# COMPACT_ATOMS: atom_id res chain seq x y z
N ILE A 1 8.03 -12.19 -7.77
CA ILE A 1 7.13 -11.66 -6.72
C ILE A 1 5.73 -11.39 -7.26
N PRO A 2 5.50 -10.61 -8.35
CA PRO A 2 4.14 -10.27 -8.80
C PRO A 2 3.21 -11.47 -9.05
N LYS A 3 3.71 -12.52 -9.74
CA LYS A 3 2.93 -13.73 -10.00
C LYS A 3 2.47 -14.45 -8.72
N LYS A 4 3.33 -14.51 -7.70
CA LYS A 4 2.97 -15.12 -6.41
C LYS A 4 1.96 -14.29 -5.64
N ILE A 5 2.04 -12.96 -5.71
CA ILE A 5 1.06 -12.07 -5.10
C ILE A 5 -0.32 -12.25 -5.74
N SER A 6 -0.39 -12.36 -7.08
CA SER A 6 -1.66 -12.67 -7.77
C SER A 6 -2.26 -13.97 -7.26
N GLN A 7 -1.47 -15.05 -7.20
CA GLN A 7 -1.93 -16.34 -6.69
C GLN A 7 -2.43 -16.29 -5.23
N ILE A 8 -1.80 -15.47 -4.39
CA ILE A 8 -2.26 -15.25 -3.02
C ILE A 8 -3.62 -14.54 -3.01
N LYS A 9 -3.79 -13.51 -3.83
CA LYS A 9 -5.07 -12.79 -3.94
C LYS A 9 -6.21 -13.69 -4.43
N ASP A 10 -5.93 -14.57 -5.39
CA ASP A 10 -6.91 -15.56 -5.87
C ASP A 10 -7.33 -16.53 -4.75
N LYS A 11 -6.36 -17.02 -3.96
CA LYS A 11 -6.63 -17.89 -2.80
C LYS A 11 -7.42 -17.16 -1.71
N LEU A 12 -7.11 -15.89 -1.45
CA LEU A 12 -7.86 -15.07 -0.49
C LEU A 12 -9.31 -14.89 -0.94
N ALA A 13 -9.53 -14.54 -2.20
CA ALA A 13 -10.87 -14.39 -2.76
C ALA A 13 -11.68 -15.69 -2.70
N TYR A 14 -11.03 -16.85 -2.93
CA TYR A 14 -11.66 -18.16 -2.73
C TYR A 14 -12.09 -18.37 -1.27
N LEU A 15 -11.22 -18.09 -0.30
CA LEU A 15 -11.54 -18.25 1.13
C LEU A 15 -12.66 -17.33 1.59
N GLU A 16 -12.73 -16.13 1.08
CA GLU A 16 -13.81 -15.17 1.41
C GLU A 16 -15.19 -15.66 0.99
N ASN A 17 -15.27 -16.45 -0.08
CA ASN A 17 -16.53 -16.96 -0.64
C ASN A 17 -16.81 -18.42 -0.25
N SER A 18 -15.97 -19.04 0.58
CA SER A 18 -16.09 -20.45 0.98
C SER A 18 -16.67 -20.61 2.38
N ILE A 19 -17.45 -21.68 2.58
CA ILE A 19 -18.18 -21.98 3.84
C ILE A 19 -17.36 -22.91 4.76
N GLY A 20 -16.08 -23.12 4.48
CA GLY A 20 -15.23 -24.05 5.24
C GLY A 20 -15.10 -25.43 4.59
N GLY A 21 -14.58 -26.41 5.36
CA GLY A 21 -14.33 -27.76 4.88
C GLY A 21 -12.82 -28.09 4.74
N PRO A 22 -12.48 -29.35 4.39
CA PRO A 22 -11.08 -29.78 4.32
C PRO A 22 -10.23 -28.96 3.33
N GLU A 23 -10.81 -28.61 2.21
CA GLU A 23 -10.14 -27.78 1.18
C GLU A 23 -9.88 -26.36 1.68
N TYR A 24 -10.82 -25.74 2.37
CA TYR A 24 -10.65 -24.45 3.03
C TYR A 24 -9.46 -24.47 4.00
N ILE A 25 -9.37 -25.48 4.85
CA ILE A 25 -8.29 -25.63 5.83
C ILE A 25 -6.94 -25.82 5.13
N ARG A 26 -6.92 -26.60 4.04
CA ARG A 26 -5.72 -26.81 3.23
C ARG A 26 -5.21 -25.50 2.64
N ILE A 27 -6.10 -24.74 1.98
CA ILE A 27 -5.77 -23.46 1.35
C ILE A 27 -5.32 -22.43 2.40
N GLN A 28 -5.96 -22.36 3.55
CA GLN A 28 -5.51 -21.49 4.64
C GLN A 28 -4.07 -21.79 5.09
N LYS A 29 -3.72 -23.06 5.28
CA LYS A 29 -2.37 -23.47 5.69
C LYS A 29 -1.31 -23.13 4.62
N GLU A 30 -1.63 -23.36 3.35
CA GLU A 30 -0.76 -22.98 2.23
C GLU A 30 -0.57 -21.47 2.18
N LEU A 31 -1.67 -20.72 2.25
CA LEU A 31 -1.67 -19.27 2.22
C LEU A 31 -0.81 -18.68 3.34
N TYR A 32 -0.93 -19.20 4.56
CA TYR A 32 -0.11 -18.77 5.71
C TYR A 32 1.39 -18.94 5.45
N LYS A 33 1.81 -20.09 4.90
CA LYS A 33 3.22 -20.35 4.58
C LYS A 33 3.72 -19.44 3.46
N GLU A 34 2.92 -19.27 2.41
CA GLU A 34 3.29 -18.45 1.26
C GLU A 34 3.38 -16.96 1.62
N THR A 35 2.44 -16.46 2.44
CA THR A 35 2.45 -15.06 2.90
C THR A 35 3.65 -14.78 3.79
N ASN A 36 3.95 -15.64 4.75
CA ASN A 36 5.12 -15.46 5.63
C ASN A 36 6.44 -15.48 4.86
N PHE A 37 6.57 -16.38 3.89
CA PHE A 37 7.75 -16.42 3.03
C PHE A 37 7.91 -15.15 2.19
N LEU A 38 6.81 -14.68 1.59
CA LEU A 38 6.83 -13.46 0.78
C LEU A 38 7.03 -12.20 1.61
N GLU A 39 6.41 -12.11 2.77
CA GLU A 39 6.59 -11.00 3.70
C GLU A 39 8.06 -10.83 4.07
N LYS A 40 8.71 -11.91 4.48
CA LYS A 40 10.15 -11.89 4.74
C LYS A 40 10.95 -11.47 3.52
N LYS A 41 10.64 -12.02 2.34
CA LYS A 41 11.36 -11.69 1.10
C LYS A 41 11.19 -10.22 0.69
N ILE A 42 9.96 -9.68 0.80
CA ILE A 42 9.67 -8.28 0.52
C ILE A 42 10.46 -7.39 1.49
N THR A 43 10.44 -7.71 2.78
CA THR A 43 11.17 -6.97 3.80
C THR A 43 12.67 -6.95 3.55
N LEU A 44 13.27 -8.10 3.21
CA LEU A 44 14.71 -8.18 2.91
C LEU A 44 15.09 -7.35 1.68
N LEU A 45 14.29 -7.37 0.61
CA LEU A 45 14.53 -6.55 -0.58
C LEU A 45 14.46 -5.04 -0.26
N HIS A 46 13.50 -4.63 0.58
CA HIS A 46 13.44 -3.24 1.03
C HIS A 46 14.63 -2.87 1.90
N ALA A 47 15.05 -3.75 2.81
CA ALA A 47 16.23 -3.53 3.64
C ALA A 47 17.50 -3.36 2.81
N GLU A 48 17.67 -4.19 1.77
CA GLU A 48 18.79 -4.09 0.84
C GLU A 48 18.78 -2.74 0.10
N ALA A 49 17.65 -2.37 -0.49
CA ALA A 49 17.49 -1.10 -1.20
C ALA A 49 17.72 0.11 -0.29
N ILE A 50 17.21 0.09 0.95
CA ILE A 50 17.42 1.15 1.93
C ILE A 50 18.90 1.24 2.30
N ASN A 51 19.53 0.13 2.65
CA ASN A 51 20.95 0.13 3.03
C ASN A 51 21.85 0.60 1.87
N GLU A 52 21.50 0.27 0.63
CA GLU A 52 22.22 0.77 -0.54
C GLU A 52 22.07 2.28 -0.70
N THR A 53 20.82 2.80 -0.60
CA THR A 53 20.55 4.24 -0.65
C THR A 53 21.26 5.00 0.45
N LEU A 54 21.32 4.43 1.65
CA LEU A 54 21.94 5.07 2.82
C LEU A 54 23.46 5.15 2.76
N LYS A 55 24.14 4.39 1.87
CA LYS A 55 25.60 4.51 1.70
C LYS A 55 26.02 5.91 1.25
N ASP A 56 25.22 6.53 0.39
CA ASP A 56 25.50 7.85 -0.17
C ASP A 56 24.80 8.98 0.57
N PHE A 57 23.93 8.64 1.53
CA PHE A 57 23.15 9.59 2.29
C PHE A 57 23.91 10.13 3.50
N LYS A 58 24.23 11.41 3.50
CA LYS A 58 25.08 12.06 4.53
C LYS A 58 24.31 12.67 5.68
N GLU A 59 23.00 12.78 5.55
CA GLU A 59 22.14 13.43 6.55
C GLU A 59 21.64 12.41 7.59
N ASN A 60 21.26 12.91 8.77
CA ASN A 60 20.60 12.06 9.75
C ASN A 60 19.20 11.68 9.25
N LEU A 61 18.93 10.40 9.27
CA LEU A 61 17.62 9.85 8.98
C LEU A 61 16.87 9.60 10.28
N ASP A 62 15.75 10.30 10.49
CA ASP A 62 14.94 10.17 11.69
C ASP A 62 14.16 8.86 11.71
N PHE A 63 13.51 8.54 10.60
CA PHE A 63 12.73 7.30 10.47
C PHE A 63 12.56 6.88 9.01
N ILE A 64 12.13 5.63 8.82
CA ILE A 64 11.74 5.04 7.55
C ILE A 64 10.24 4.81 7.56
N GLY A 65 9.51 5.35 6.59
CA GLY A 65 8.12 4.99 6.34
C GLY A 65 8.04 3.70 5.50
N PHE A 66 7.40 2.66 6.02
CA PHE A 66 7.31 1.37 5.34
C PHE A 66 5.86 0.93 5.16
N HIS A 67 5.35 1.04 3.95
CA HIS A 67 3.97 0.67 3.63
C HIS A 67 3.79 -0.85 3.42
N GLY A 68 4.82 -1.54 2.94
CA GLY A 68 4.70 -2.92 2.50
C GLY A 68 3.88 -3.07 1.20
N HIS A 69 3.35 -4.27 0.94
CA HIS A 69 2.57 -4.56 -0.27
C HIS A 69 1.17 -5.05 0.07
N THR A 70 0.15 -4.30 -0.34
CA THR A 70 -1.25 -4.63 -0.05
C THR A 70 -1.68 -5.89 -0.80
N ILE A 71 -2.12 -6.89 -0.06
CA ILE A 71 -2.70 -8.13 -0.59
C ILE A 71 -4.21 -8.21 -0.36
N GLN A 72 -4.73 -7.55 0.68
CA GLN A 72 -6.15 -7.53 1.01
C GLN A 72 -6.55 -6.18 1.58
N HIS A 73 -7.74 -5.69 1.24
CA HIS A 73 -8.29 -4.45 1.76
C HIS A 73 -9.80 -4.55 1.86
N LEU A 74 -10.31 -4.66 3.07
CA LEU A 74 -11.70 -4.92 3.43
C LEU A 74 -12.16 -3.94 4.52
N PRO A 75 -12.27 -2.64 4.24
CA PRO A 75 -12.58 -1.63 5.23
C PRO A 75 -13.91 -1.89 5.94
N ASN A 76 -14.94 -2.41 5.23
CA ASN A 76 -16.21 -2.82 5.81
C ASN A 76 -16.11 -3.92 6.87
N ARG A 77 -15.03 -4.69 6.86
CA ARG A 77 -14.70 -5.72 7.86
C ARG A 77 -13.63 -5.24 8.85
N LYS A 78 -13.30 -3.97 8.83
CA LYS A 78 -12.24 -3.35 9.63
C LYS A 78 -10.89 -4.06 9.50
N TYR A 79 -10.57 -4.49 8.27
CA TYR A 79 -9.38 -5.27 8.01
C TYR A 79 -8.68 -4.85 6.72
N THR A 80 -7.36 -4.77 6.81
CA THR A 80 -6.48 -4.64 5.66
C THR A 80 -5.18 -5.39 5.92
N ARG A 81 -4.52 -5.89 4.89
CA ARG A 81 -3.24 -6.61 5.04
C ARG A 81 -2.23 -6.13 4.01
N GLN A 82 -1.13 -5.63 4.52
CA GLN A 82 0.08 -5.34 3.76
C GLN A 82 1.16 -6.35 4.14
N LEU A 83 1.82 -6.96 3.14
CA LEU A 83 2.99 -7.80 3.40
C LEU A 83 4.21 -6.92 3.62
N GLY A 84 4.86 -7.11 4.74
CA GLY A 84 6.04 -6.39 5.16
C GLY A 84 6.17 -6.37 6.68
N ASP A 85 7.31 -6.83 7.19
CA ASP A 85 7.61 -6.88 8.62
C ASP A 85 8.46 -5.65 9.00
N GLY A 86 7.81 -4.64 9.58
CA GLY A 86 8.47 -3.41 10.01
C GLY A 86 9.49 -3.63 11.12
N ASN A 87 9.25 -4.60 12.02
CA ASN A 87 10.20 -4.94 13.08
C ASN A 87 11.47 -5.57 12.51
N LEU A 88 11.32 -6.51 11.57
CA LEU A 88 12.47 -7.10 10.88
C LEU A 88 13.26 -6.03 10.10
N LEU A 89 12.54 -5.13 9.41
CA LEU A 89 13.17 -4.03 8.67
C LEU A 89 13.98 -3.12 9.60
N SER A 90 13.40 -2.72 10.74
CA SER A 90 14.07 -1.91 11.76
C SER A 90 15.31 -2.62 12.31
N ASN A 91 15.21 -3.93 12.58
CA ASN A 91 16.33 -4.72 13.07
C ASN A 91 17.51 -4.79 12.09
N ILE A 92 17.21 -4.88 10.78
CA ILE A 92 18.23 -4.97 9.74
C ILE A 92 18.87 -3.60 9.47
N THR A 93 18.05 -2.56 9.31
CA THR A 93 18.51 -1.22 8.95
C THR A 93 19.08 -0.43 10.13
N LYS A 94 18.81 -0.88 11.36
CA LYS A 94 19.15 -0.17 12.61
C LYS A 94 18.55 1.24 12.66
N ARG A 95 17.36 1.40 12.07
CA ARG A 95 16.62 2.65 12.02
C ARG A 95 15.22 2.48 12.58
N THR A 96 14.64 3.56 13.06
CA THR A 96 13.22 3.60 13.41
C THR A 96 12.37 3.39 12.16
N VAL A 97 11.41 2.46 12.22
CA VAL A 97 10.48 2.17 11.11
C VAL A 97 9.06 2.46 11.56
N VAL A 98 8.36 3.29 10.79
CA VAL A 98 6.93 3.56 10.95
C VAL A 98 6.20 2.77 9.87
N TYR A 99 5.26 1.93 10.26
CA TYR A 99 4.55 1.02 9.36
C TYR A 99 3.11 0.80 9.81
N ASP A 100 2.37 -0.01 9.06
CA ASP A 100 0.97 -0.39 9.35
C ASP A 100 -0.02 0.78 9.29
N PHE A 101 0.23 1.73 8.42
CA PHE A 101 -0.56 2.96 8.29
C PHE A 101 -2.05 2.71 8.04
N ARG A 102 -2.38 1.75 7.17
CA ARG A 102 -3.76 1.50 6.74
C ARG A 102 -4.60 0.84 7.82
N GLN A 103 -4.04 -0.13 8.52
CA GLN A 103 -4.74 -0.81 9.61
C GLN A 103 -4.98 0.15 10.77
N ASN A 104 -3.98 0.95 11.11
CA ASN A 104 -4.12 1.98 12.15
C ASN A 104 -5.23 3.00 11.81
N ASP A 105 -5.33 3.44 10.55
CA ASP A 105 -6.40 4.34 10.11
C ASP A 105 -7.79 3.68 10.25
N ILE A 106 -7.94 2.43 9.82
CA ILE A 106 -9.18 1.66 9.95
C ILE A 106 -9.58 1.48 11.43
N GLU A 107 -8.64 1.19 12.31
CA GLU A 107 -8.88 1.03 13.75
C GLU A 107 -9.37 2.34 14.40
N ASN A 108 -8.94 3.48 13.85
CA ASN A 108 -9.38 4.81 14.28
C ASN A 108 -10.59 5.36 13.52
N GLY A 109 -11.29 4.52 12.76
CA GLY A 109 -12.55 4.86 12.11
C GLY A 109 -12.44 5.36 10.68
N GLY A 110 -11.23 5.34 10.09
CA GLY A 110 -11.02 5.62 8.68
C GLY A 110 -11.27 4.41 7.78
N GLU A 111 -11.11 4.61 6.47
CA GLU A 111 -11.28 3.56 5.46
C GLU A 111 -9.95 2.89 5.06
N GLY A 112 -8.82 3.37 5.59
CA GLY A 112 -7.48 2.88 5.27
C GLY A 112 -6.97 3.28 3.88
N ALA A 113 -7.79 3.94 3.08
CA ALA A 113 -7.45 4.48 1.77
C ALA A 113 -8.53 5.48 1.30
N PRO A 114 -8.15 6.57 0.62
CA PRO A 114 -6.78 7.03 0.39
C PRO A 114 -6.17 7.68 1.66
N LEU A 115 -4.86 7.52 1.89
CA LEU A 115 -4.16 8.19 3.00
C LEU A 115 -3.46 9.49 2.58
N THR A 116 -3.29 9.71 1.29
CA THR A 116 -2.59 10.86 0.72
C THR A 116 -3.28 12.23 0.89
N PRO A 117 -4.60 12.35 1.06
CA PRO A 117 -5.26 13.65 1.21
C PRO A 117 -4.70 14.52 2.33
N ILE A 118 -4.36 13.93 3.49
CA ILE A 118 -3.76 14.66 4.61
C ILE A 118 -2.40 15.26 4.21
N PHE A 119 -1.60 14.47 3.49
CA PHE A 119 -0.29 14.93 2.99
C PHE A 119 -0.43 16.04 1.95
N HIS A 120 -1.39 15.93 1.03
CA HIS A 120 -1.68 16.97 0.06
C HIS A 120 -2.06 18.29 0.75
N LYS A 121 -2.88 18.24 1.80
CA LYS A 121 -3.22 19.41 2.60
C LYS A 121 -1.98 20.05 3.23
N LEU A 122 -1.12 19.26 3.85
CA LEU A 122 0.13 19.76 4.43
C LEU A 122 1.05 20.42 3.39
N LEU A 123 1.11 19.88 2.17
CA LEU A 123 1.85 20.51 1.06
C LEU A 123 1.27 21.86 0.68
N VAL A 124 -0.06 21.94 0.51
CA VAL A 124 -0.76 23.19 0.18
C VAL A 124 -0.51 24.26 1.24
N GLU A 125 -0.60 23.90 2.51
CA GLU A 125 -0.31 24.80 3.63
C GLU A 125 1.16 25.25 3.64
N LYS A 126 2.09 24.29 3.50
CA LYS A 126 3.53 24.57 3.49
C LYS A 126 3.95 25.51 2.36
N PHE A 127 3.42 25.30 1.16
CA PHE A 127 3.75 26.11 -0.01
C PHE A 127 2.83 27.33 -0.19
N LYS A 128 1.88 27.53 0.73
CA LYS A 128 0.90 28.64 0.68
C LYS A 128 0.20 28.73 -0.67
N THR A 129 -0.14 27.58 -1.24
CA THR A 129 -0.82 27.49 -2.54
C THR A 129 -2.24 28.05 -2.41
N GLU A 130 -2.70 28.76 -3.45
CA GLU A 130 -4.05 29.28 -3.46
C GLU A 130 -5.09 28.14 -3.45
N ILE A 131 -6.16 28.35 -2.69
CA ILE A 131 -7.31 27.43 -2.60
C ILE A 131 -8.59 28.11 -3.10
N PRO A 132 -9.54 27.38 -3.70
CA PRO A 132 -9.63 25.92 -3.79
C PRO A 132 -8.62 25.30 -4.76
N ILE A 133 -8.13 24.09 -4.44
CA ILE A 133 -7.20 23.35 -5.29
C ILE A 133 -7.61 21.89 -5.39
N VAL A 134 -7.36 21.29 -6.54
CA VAL A 134 -7.52 19.86 -6.79
C VAL A 134 -6.17 19.25 -7.09
N VAL A 135 -5.78 18.26 -6.30
CA VAL A 135 -4.59 17.44 -6.55
C VAL A 135 -5.01 16.15 -7.22
N LEU A 136 -4.60 15.95 -8.45
CA LEU A 136 -4.86 14.74 -9.23
C LEU A 136 -3.68 13.78 -9.14
N ASN A 137 -3.94 12.57 -8.68
CA ASN A 137 -2.99 11.46 -8.71
C ASN A 137 -3.41 10.43 -9.75
N ILE A 138 -2.49 10.13 -10.71
CA ILE A 138 -2.73 9.15 -11.77
C ILE A 138 -1.81 7.95 -11.55
N GLY A 139 -2.32 7.00 -10.74
CA GLY A 139 -1.74 5.68 -10.57
C GLY A 139 -2.42 4.64 -11.45
N GLY A 140 -2.51 3.38 -11.04
CA GLY A 140 -3.33 2.37 -11.71
C GLY A 140 -4.79 2.78 -11.76
N ILE A 141 -5.30 3.33 -10.66
CA ILE A 141 -6.57 4.05 -10.53
C ILE A 141 -6.24 5.52 -10.33
N ALA A 142 -6.99 6.41 -10.98
CA ALA A 142 -6.87 7.84 -10.78
C ALA A 142 -7.73 8.28 -9.59
N ASN A 143 -7.17 9.10 -8.72
CA ASN A 143 -7.89 9.69 -7.59
C ASN A 143 -7.60 11.18 -7.46
N VAL A 144 -8.51 11.90 -6.83
CA VAL A 144 -8.39 13.33 -6.58
C VAL A 144 -8.45 13.63 -5.09
N THR A 145 -7.76 14.68 -4.71
CA THR A 145 -7.89 15.33 -3.42
C THR A 145 -8.38 16.75 -3.65
N ILE A 146 -9.50 17.10 -3.07
CA ILE A 146 -10.09 18.44 -3.15
C ILE A 146 -9.86 19.15 -1.82
N ILE A 147 -9.24 20.32 -1.87
CA ILE A 147 -8.95 21.18 -0.72
C ILE A 147 -9.67 22.50 -0.93
N ASP A 148 -10.73 22.74 -0.18
CA ASP A 148 -11.59 23.92 -0.28
C ASP A 148 -11.32 24.96 0.82
N LYS A 149 -11.68 26.21 0.54
CA LYS A 149 -11.54 27.36 1.46
C LYS A 149 -12.40 27.25 2.71
N LYS A 150 -13.53 26.57 2.63
CA LYS A 150 -14.55 26.66 3.67
C LYS A 150 -14.29 25.84 4.90
N GLU A 151 -13.54 24.75 4.76
CA GLU A 151 -13.23 23.89 5.89
C GLU A 151 -11.96 23.09 5.60
N SER A 152 -11.28 22.74 6.63
CA SER A 152 -10.20 21.78 6.64
C SER A 152 -10.58 20.38 6.10
N ILE A 153 -11.66 20.23 5.36
CA ILE A 153 -12.12 18.95 4.82
C ILE A 153 -11.37 18.70 3.52
N THR A 154 -10.49 17.77 3.60
CA THR A 154 -9.78 17.20 2.48
C THR A 154 -10.54 15.96 2.04
N THR A 155 -11.26 16.04 0.93
CA THR A 155 -11.95 14.89 0.37
C THR A 155 -11.06 14.19 -0.63
N GLY A 156 -10.82 12.91 -0.42
CA GLY A 156 -10.11 12.06 -1.37
C GLY A 156 -11.06 11.01 -1.95
N GLN A 157 -11.08 10.86 -3.28
CA GLN A 157 -11.90 9.85 -3.91
C GLN A 157 -11.29 9.32 -5.21
N ASP A 158 -11.57 8.07 -5.50
CA ASP A 158 -11.26 7.48 -6.81
C ASP A 158 -12.22 8.02 -7.86
N ILE A 159 -11.68 8.40 -9.03
CA ILE A 159 -12.45 9.01 -10.11
C ILE A 159 -12.51 8.15 -11.38
N GLY A 160 -11.73 7.10 -11.45
CA GLY A 160 -11.74 6.17 -12.58
C GLY A 160 -10.42 5.50 -12.85
N PRO A 161 -10.32 4.75 -13.96
CA PRO A 161 -9.09 4.10 -14.35
C PRO A 161 -8.00 5.13 -14.69
N GLY A 162 -6.78 4.86 -14.21
CA GLY A 162 -5.58 5.58 -14.58
C GLY A 162 -4.71 4.75 -15.54
N ASN A 163 -3.48 4.50 -15.16
CA ASN A 163 -2.51 3.76 -15.98
C ASN A 163 -2.86 2.28 -16.19
N CYS A 164 -3.78 1.70 -15.43
CA CYS A 164 -4.12 0.28 -15.53
C CYS A 164 -4.60 -0.13 -16.92
N LEU A 165 -5.29 0.74 -17.66
CA LEU A 165 -5.73 0.47 -19.03
C LEU A 165 -4.55 0.46 -20.00
N ILE A 166 -3.62 1.39 -19.86
CA ILE A 166 -2.39 1.46 -20.65
C ILE A 166 -1.55 0.21 -20.39
N ASP A 167 -1.37 -0.16 -19.13
CA ASP A 167 -0.62 -1.36 -18.73
C ASP A 167 -1.23 -2.64 -19.32
N GLN A 168 -2.55 -2.75 -19.29
CA GLN A 168 -3.26 -3.90 -19.88
C GLN A 168 -3.11 -3.94 -21.40
N TRP A 169 -3.24 -2.78 -22.06
CA TRP A 169 -3.06 -2.67 -23.50
C TRP A 169 -1.63 -3.05 -23.91
N MET A 170 -0.63 -2.54 -23.17
CA MET A 170 0.78 -2.87 -23.40
C MET A 170 1.06 -4.35 -23.22
N LYS A 171 0.55 -4.97 -22.14
CA LYS A 171 0.70 -6.42 -21.91
C LYS A 171 0.09 -7.26 -23.04
N LYS A 172 -1.02 -6.81 -23.62
CA LYS A 172 -1.71 -7.52 -24.69
C LYS A 172 -1.03 -7.35 -26.04
N ASN A 173 -0.41 -6.20 -26.31
CA ASN A 173 0.06 -5.81 -27.65
C ASN A 173 1.59 -5.68 -27.77
N SER A 174 2.35 -5.79 -26.67
CA SER A 174 3.81 -5.79 -26.72
C SER A 174 4.37 -7.21 -26.62
N ASN A 175 5.33 -7.54 -27.48
CA ASN A 175 6.09 -8.79 -27.42
C ASN A 175 7.19 -8.76 -26.33
N LYS A 176 7.20 -7.76 -25.46
CA LYS A 176 8.12 -7.63 -24.34
C LYS A 176 7.42 -8.13 -23.08
N SER A 177 7.75 -9.34 -22.68
CA SER A 177 7.41 -9.91 -21.36
C SER A 177 8.28 -9.29 -20.26
#